data_763ae97df808f9139a89fba6374a9552
#
_entry.id   763ae97df808f9139a89fba6374a9552
#
_cell.length_a   1.000
_cell.length_b   1.000
_cell.length_c   1.000
_cell.angle_alpha   90.00
_cell.angle_beta   90.00
_cell.angle_gamma   90.00
#
_symmetry.space_group_name_H-M   'P 1'
#
loop_
_entity.id
_entity.type
_entity.pdbx_description
1 polymer ?
#
loop_
_entity_poly.entity_id
_entity_poly.type
_entity_poly.pdbx_seq_one_letter_code
_entity_poly.pdbx_strand_id
1 'polypeptide(L)'
;MANDARGYRRNLTNYGDSAFALYLRRSFAQSMGLSRSLMDRPIVGIAQTASGFNNCHRSVPELVEAVKRGVLAAGGLPLEFPTVSLGEVFLSPTSLMFRNLMSMDTEEMI
;
A
#
# COMPACT_ATOMS: atom_id res chain seq x y z
N MET A 1 -19.40 -9.79 16.03
CA MET A 1 -18.18 -9.14 16.49
C MET A 1 -17.70 -8.14 15.46
N ALA A 2 -17.36 -6.95 15.91
CA ALA A 2 -16.84 -5.92 15.03
C ALA A 2 -15.57 -6.34 14.27
N ASN A 3 -14.92 -7.44 14.71
CA ASN A 3 -13.67 -7.93 14.12
C ASN A 3 -13.83 -8.70 12.83
N ASP A 4 -15.06 -8.99 12.41
CA ASP A 4 -15.31 -9.69 11.14
C ASP A 4 -15.19 -8.74 9.94
N ALA A 5 -15.15 -7.44 10.17
CA ALA A 5 -14.99 -6.46 9.11
C ALA A 5 -13.59 -6.55 8.51
N ARG A 6 -13.52 -6.62 7.18
CA ARG A 6 -12.28 -6.77 6.42
C ARG A 6 -12.18 -5.73 5.32
N GLY A 7 -10.95 -5.53 4.85
CA GLY A 7 -10.70 -4.64 3.73
C GLY A 7 -11.15 -3.22 4.01
N TYR A 8 -11.86 -2.64 3.08
CA TYR A 8 -12.34 -1.26 3.18
C TYR A 8 -13.42 -1.04 4.23
N ARG A 9 -13.97 -2.11 4.80
CA ARG A 9 -14.96 -2.02 5.88
C ARG A 9 -14.33 -1.89 7.27
N ARG A 10 -13.02 -2.06 7.35
CA ARG A 10 -12.31 -2.05 8.62
C ARG A 10 -12.04 -0.62 9.10
N ASN A 11 -12.17 -0.40 10.40
CA ASN A 11 -11.80 0.88 11.03
C ASN A 11 -12.48 2.09 10.39
N LEU A 12 -13.80 2.06 10.30
CA LEU A 12 -14.61 3.16 9.75
C LEU A 12 -14.85 4.23 10.81
N THR A 13 -13.79 4.95 11.18
CA THR A 13 -13.84 5.96 12.24
C THR A 13 -13.82 7.40 11.72
N ASN A 14 -13.65 7.59 10.41
CA ASN A 14 -13.58 8.91 9.80
C ASN A 14 -14.96 9.53 9.70
N TYR A 15 -15.03 10.86 9.76
CA TYR A 15 -16.21 11.66 9.52
C TYR A 15 -17.37 11.46 10.53
N GLY A 16 -17.15 10.70 11.60
CA GLY A 16 -18.17 10.45 12.60
C GLY A 16 -19.38 9.65 12.14
N ASP A 17 -19.38 9.12 10.92
CA ASP A 17 -20.44 8.32 10.32
C ASP A 17 -19.82 7.18 9.52
N SER A 18 -20.00 5.95 10.01
CA SER A 18 -19.39 4.78 9.37
C SER A 18 -19.97 4.50 7.99
N ALA A 19 -21.26 4.76 7.77
CA ALA A 19 -21.89 4.55 6.46
C ALA A 19 -21.31 5.51 5.42
N PHE A 20 -21.13 6.76 5.78
CA PHE A 20 -20.55 7.76 4.89
C PHE A 20 -19.08 7.46 4.61
N ALA A 21 -18.32 7.08 5.63
CA ALA A 21 -16.93 6.70 5.46
C ALA A 21 -16.78 5.51 4.49
N LEU A 22 -17.63 4.50 4.63
CA LEU A 22 -17.64 3.35 3.72
C LEU A 22 -18.02 3.75 2.29
N TYR A 23 -19.00 4.63 2.15
CA TYR A 23 -19.39 5.16 0.83
C TYR A 23 -18.23 5.83 0.13
N LEU A 24 -17.50 6.70 0.84
CA LEU A 24 -16.34 7.37 0.28
C LEU A 24 -15.24 6.39 -0.14
N ARG A 25 -14.92 5.44 0.73
CA ARG A 25 -13.91 4.44 0.43
C ARG A 25 -14.27 3.62 -0.82
N ARG A 26 -15.52 3.22 -0.93
CA ARG A 26 -16.00 2.49 -2.11
C ARG A 26 -15.92 3.31 -3.38
N SER A 27 -16.31 4.58 -3.31
CA SER A 27 -16.24 5.47 -4.47
C SER A 27 -14.81 5.64 -4.98
N PHE A 28 -13.88 5.90 -4.07
CA PHE A 28 -12.47 6.05 -4.45
C PHE A 28 -11.86 4.75 -4.95
N ALA A 29 -12.20 3.62 -4.32
CA ALA A 29 -11.70 2.32 -4.77
C ALA A 29 -12.23 1.96 -6.16
N GLN A 30 -13.50 2.22 -6.43
CA GLN A 30 -14.08 1.97 -7.76
C GLN A 30 -13.44 2.85 -8.83
N SER A 31 -13.06 4.07 -8.49
CA SER A 31 -12.36 4.95 -9.44
C SER A 31 -10.98 4.39 -9.83
N MET A 32 -10.40 3.54 -9.01
CA MET A 32 -9.14 2.84 -9.30
C MET A 32 -9.35 1.48 -9.99
N GLY A 33 -10.59 1.13 -10.30
CA GLY A 33 -10.91 -0.12 -11.00
C GLY A 33 -11.11 -1.33 -10.10
N LEU A 34 -11.26 -1.15 -8.79
CA LEU A 34 -11.49 -2.26 -7.88
C LEU A 34 -12.98 -2.66 -7.86
N SER A 35 -13.25 -3.96 -7.94
CA SER A 35 -14.62 -4.48 -7.83
C SER A 35 -15.07 -4.52 -6.37
N ARG A 36 -16.39 -4.60 -6.16
CA ARG A 36 -16.95 -4.69 -4.81
C ARG A 36 -16.45 -5.92 -4.05
N SER A 37 -16.35 -7.05 -4.73
CA SER A 37 -15.88 -8.29 -4.09
C SER A 37 -14.44 -8.17 -3.60
N LEU A 38 -13.59 -7.45 -4.32
CA LEU A 38 -12.21 -7.22 -3.91
C LEU A 38 -12.13 -6.32 -2.69
N MET A 39 -13.02 -5.33 -2.57
CA MET A 39 -13.02 -4.40 -1.44
C MET A 39 -13.33 -5.06 -0.10
N ASP A 40 -13.95 -6.23 -0.09
CA ASP A 40 -14.25 -6.98 1.13
C ASP A 40 -13.10 -7.93 1.55
N ARG A 41 -12.07 -8.06 0.72
CA ARG A 41 -10.92 -8.91 1.04
C ARG A 41 -9.96 -8.22 2.01
N PRO A 42 -9.24 -8.98 2.82
CA PRO A 42 -8.18 -8.39 3.64
C PRO A 42 -7.15 -7.66 2.77
N ILE A 43 -6.78 -6.46 3.18
CA ILE A 43 -5.79 -5.66 2.46
C ILE A 43 -4.40 -6.09 2.88
N VAL A 44 -3.55 -6.39 1.88
CA VAL A 44 -2.13 -6.65 2.09
C VAL A 44 -1.37 -5.50 1.45
N GLY A 45 -0.75 -4.65 2.27
CA GLY A 45 0.04 -3.54 1.79
C GLY A 45 1.38 -4.02 1.26
N ILE A 46 1.80 -3.50 0.11
CA ILE A 46 3.09 -3.80 -0.50
C ILE A 46 3.87 -2.51 -0.57
N ALA A 47 4.84 -2.35 0.34
CA ALA A 47 5.77 -1.22 0.27
C ALA A 47 6.78 -1.50 -0.83
N GLN A 48 6.79 -0.68 -1.87
CA GLN A 48 7.67 -0.90 -3.02
C GLN A 48 8.65 0.25 -3.17
N THR A 49 9.86 -0.08 -3.59
CA THR A 49 10.98 0.85 -3.64
C THR A 49 11.54 1.02 -5.06
N ALA A 50 10.73 0.76 -6.08
CA ALA A 50 11.16 0.94 -7.47
C ALA A 50 11.58 2.40 -7.71
N SER A 51 12.75 2.61 -8.28
CA SER A 51 13.27 3.95 -8.51
C SER A 51 14.38 3.93 -9.55
N GLY A 52 14.39 4.95 -10.41
CA GLY A 52 15.50 5.18 -11.33
C GLY A 52 16.76 5.71 -10.63
N PHE A 53 16.62 6.16 -9.38
CA PHE A 53 17.76 6.63 -8.59
C PHE A 53 18.41 5.53 -7.75
N ASN A 54 17.97 4.29 -7.92
CA ASN A 54 18.57 3.14 -7.23
C ASN A 54 18.65 1.95 -8.19
N ASN A 55 19.84 1.66 -8.68
CA ASN A 55 20.04 0.60 -9.65
C ASN A 55 19.71 -0.79 -9.11
N CYS A 56 19.80 -1.00 -7.80
CA CYS A 56 19.47 -2.28 -7.17
C CYS A 56 17.96 -2.56 -7.18
N HIS A 57 17.13 -1.53 -7.38
CA HIS A 57 15.68 -1.66 -7.30
C HIS A 57 14.98 -1.64 -8.66
N ARG A 58 15.71 -1.72 -9.75
CA ARG A 58 15.11 -1.63 -11.08
C ARG A 58 14.20 -2.82 -11.43
N SER A 59 14.39 -3.96 -10.78
CA SER A 59 13.57 -5.16 -10.99
C SER A 59 12.37 -5.25 -10.04
N VAL A 60 12.19 -4.28 -9.14
CA VAL A 60 11.09 -4.27 -8.16
C VAL A 60 9.71 -4.34 -8.82
N PRO A 61 9.41 -3.63 -9.94
CA PRO A 61 8.09 -3.75 -10.56
C PRO A 61 7.71 -5.18 -10.94
N GLU A 62 8.64 -5.98 -11.42
CA GLU A 62 8.41 -7.39 -11.76
C GLU A 62 8.12 -8.21 -10.51
N LEU A 63 8.86 -7.96 -9.42
CA LEU A 63 8.64 -8.61 -8.14
C LEU A 63 7.27 -8.24 -7.55
N VAL A 64 6.89 -6.98 -7.66
CA VAL A 64 5.57 -6.50 -7.17
C VAL A 64 4.44 -7.23 -7.90
N GLU A 65 4.53 -7.38 -9.21
CA GLU A 65 3.53 -8.11 -9.98
C GLU A 65 3.42 -9.58 -9.54
N ALA A 66 4.55 -10.23 -9.27
CA ALA A 66 4.54 -11.61 -8.78
C ALA A 66 3.89 -11.71 -7.39
N VAL A 67 4.21 -10.77 -6.49
CA VAL A 67 3.63 -10.72 -5.15
C VAL A 67 2.12 -10.47 -5.22
N LYS A 68 1.68 -9.54 -6.07
CA LYS A 68 0.25 -9.26 -6.26
C LYS A 68 -0.52 -10.51 -6.69
N ARG A 69 0.02 -11.28 -7.63
CA ARG A 69 -0.61 -12.53 -8.07
C ARG A 69 -0.73 -13.53 -6.93
N GLY A 70 0.30 -13.65 -6.11
CA GLY A 70 0.28 -14.54 -4.95
C GLY A 70 -0.77 -14.12 -3.92
N VAL A 71 -0.86 -12.82 -3.63
CA VAL A 71 -1.84 -12.28 -2.68
C VAL A 71 -3.27 -12.50 -3.18
N LEU A 72 -3.53 -12.24 -4.46
CA LEU A 72 -4.85 -12.47 -5.06
C LEU A 72 -5.24 -13.93 -5.02
N ALA A 73 -4.31 -14.85 -5.30
CA ALA A 73 -4.55 -16.28 -5.23
C ALA A 73 -4.88 -16.76 -3.82
N ALA A 74 -4.32 -16.10 -2.81
CA ALA A 74 -4.59 -16.42 -1.40
C ALA A 74 -5.88 -15.79 -0.87
N GLY A 75 -6.57 -14.98 -1.66
CA GLY A 75 -7.83 -14.35 -1.25
C GLY A 75 -7.69 -12.97 -0.62
N GLY A 76 -6.51 -12.34 -0.70
CA GLY A 76 -6.29 -10.98 -0.24
C GLY A 76 -6.48 -9.93 -1.34
N LEU A 77 -6.40 -8.68 -0.97
CA LEU A 77 -6.37 -7.54 -1.88
C LEU A 77 -4.99 -6.89 -1.77
N PRO A 78 -4.13 -7.00 -2.81
CA PRO A 78 -2.82 -6.37 -2.77
C PRO A 78 -2.93 -4.90 -3.17
N LEU A 79 -2.38 -4.02 -2.34
CA LEU A 79 -2.27 -2.60 -2.64
C LEU A 79 -0.82 -2.18 -2.43
N GLU A 80 -0.19 -1.69 -3.49
CA GLU A 80 1.17 -1.20 -3.40
C GLU A 80 1.20 0.29 -3.07
N PHE A 81 2.25 0.69 -2.37
CA PHE A 81 2.53 2.10 -2.14
C PHE A 81 4.04 2.35 -2.26
N PRO A 82 4.42 3.51 -2.81
CA PRO A 82 5.83 3.82 -2.98
C PRO A 82 6.49 4.25 -1.68
N THR A 83 7.77 3.92 -1.55
CA THR A 83 8.60 4.42 -0.46
C THR A 83 9.79 5.16 -1.04
N VAL A 84 10.53 5.87 -0.18
CA VAL A 84 11.75 6.54 -0.61
C VAL A 84 12.76 5.49 -1.08
N SER A 85 13.33 5.71 -2.27
CA SER A 85 14.33 4.81 -2.85
C SER A 85 15.38 5.65 -3.57
N LEU A 86 16.47 5.93 -2.86
CA LEU A 86 17.57 6.72 -3.38
C LEU A 86 18.86 5.92 -3.26
N GLY A 87 19.63 5.87 -4.34
CA GLY A 87 20.92 5.21 -4.32
C GLY A 87 21.95 6.00 -3.52
N GLU A 88 22.72 5.32 -2.70
CA GLU A 88 23.75 5.93 -1.86
C GLU A 88 24.72 6.80 -2.68
N VAL A 89 24.99 6.40 -3.92
CA VAL A 89 25.92 7.11 -4.80
C VAL A 89 25.43 8.48 -5.26
N PHE A 90 24.11 8.73 -5.16
CA PHE A 90 23.53 10.01 -5.57
C PHE A 90 23.38 11.00 -4.43
N LEU A 91 23.70 10.60 -3.21
CA LEU A 91 23.49 11.41 -2.02
C LEU A 91 24.80 11.70 -1.30
N SER A 92 24.89 12.88 -0.71
CA SER A 92 26.02 13.29 0.08
C SER A 92 25.49 13.95 1.36
N PRO A 93 25.94 13.55 2.54
CA PRO A 93 26.99 12.53 2.76
C PRO A 93 26.48 11.08 2.69
N THR A 94 25.16 10.85 2.87
CA THR A 94 24.62 9.49 2.92
C THR A 94 23.10 9.51 2.75
N SER A 95 22.51 8.36 2.39
CA SER A 95 21.07 8.17 2.30
C SER A 95 20.40 7.81 3.64
N LEU A 96 21.15 7.68 4.73
CA LEU A 96 20.61 7.19 6.01
C LEU A 96 19.47 8.03 6.56
N MET A 97 19.52 9.35 6.41
CA MET A 97 18.43 10.22 6.86
C MET A 97 17.13 9.91 6.14
N PHE A 98 17.19 9.65 4.84
CA PHE A 98 16.00 9.31 4.06
C PHE A 98 15.46 7.94 4.41
N ARG A 99 16.31 6.99 4.79
CA ARG A 99 15.87 5.69 5.30
C ARG A 99 15.07 5.82 6.58
N ASN A 100 15.49 6.70 7.46
CA ASN A 100 14.75 6.97 8.69
C ASN A 100 13.38 7.57 8.41
N LEU A 101 13.30 8.54 7.51
CA LEU A 101 12.03 9.12 7.05
C LEU A 101 11.15 8.07 6.39
N MET A 102 11.72 7.16 5.60
CA MET A 102 10.99 6.05 4.99
C MET A 102 10.35 5.15 6.03
N SER A 103 11.07 4.86 7.12
CA SER A 103 10.54 4.05 8.21
C SER A 103 9.30 4.69 8.84
N MET A 104 9.36 6.00 9.10
CA MET A 104 8.24 6.75 9.67
C MET A 104 7.06 6.81 8.71
N ASP A 105 7.33 7.06 7.43
CA ASP A 105 6.31 7.12 6.38
C ASP A 105 5.60 5.77 6.22
N THR A 106 6.36 4.68 6.20
CA THR A 106 5.81 3.33 6.09
C THR A 106 4.92 2.99 7.29
N GLU A 107 5.32 3.40 8.49
CA GLU A 107 4.50 3.19 9.68
C GLU A 107 3.15 3.89 9.56
N GLU A 108 3.13 5.12 9.04
CA GLU A 108 1.88 5.85 8.82
C GLU A 108 0.98 5.20 7.77
N MET A 109 1.56 4.54 6.74
CA MET A 109 0.78 3.87 5.71
C MET A 109 0.11 2.59 6.21
N ILE A 110 0.63 1.98 7.25
CA ILE A 110 0.04 0.78 7.84
C ILE A 110 -1.15 1.15 8.73
#